data_9c0ce9289161c3565f28e80a1436d03b
#
_entry.id   9c0ce9289161c3565f28e80a1436d03b
#
_cell.length_a   1.000
_cell.length_b   1.000
_cell.length_c   1.000
_cell.angle_alpha   90.00
_cell.angle_beta   90.00
_cell.angle_gamma   90.00
#
_symmetry.space_group_name_H-M   'P 1'
#
loop_
_entity.id
_entity.type
_entity.pdbx_description
1 polymer ?
#
loop_
_entity_poly.entity_id
_entity_poly.type
_entity_poly.pdbx_seq_one_letter_code
_entity_poly.pdbx_strand_id
1 'polypeptide(L)'
;MATISLTPREVAEIAGVPKRAVEKAIEERVLAVHKAARSLPFGRPERRFLGIESVAYVRLLRRFSGEVSLTAPAKRRLARSLRSYDLPRLKAARVELAPSLTADIGEAAGEAIERAERYANAREHWIESVAGIKGGLPVIRGTRLTAHSLAARVDHGDRIEDLVAENPDLPPEAIEAAILFAKSHPLPGRPARSDRPTA
;
A
#
# COMPACT_ATOMS: atom_id res chain seq x y z
N MET A 1 3.71 10.69 17.47
CA MET A 1 4.14 9.93 16.27
C MET A 1 3.17 10.24 15.14
N ALA A 2 3.67 10.53 13.92
CA ALA A 2 2.80 10.77 12.78
C ALA A 2 2.00 9.49 12.48
N THR A 3 0.69 9.63 12.31
CA THR A 3 -0.17 8.50 11.95
C THR A 3 0.11 8.11 10.50
N ILE A 4 0.54 6.88 10.27
CA ILE A 4 0.74 6.36 8.91
C ILE A 4 -0.60 6.31 8.20
N SER A 5 -0.68 7.01 7.07
CA SER A 5 -1.87 7.10 6.23
C SER A 5 -1.57 6.52 4.86
N LEU A 6 -2.32 5.47 4.49
CA LEU A 6 -2.16 4.74 3.23
C LEU A 6 -3.46 4.81 2.42
N THR A 7 -3.36 4.93 1.12
CA THR A 7 -4.52 4.79 0.23
C THR A 7 -4.97 3.33 0.17
N PRO A 8 -6.22 3.04 -0.23
CA PRO A 8 -6.68 1.67 -0.41
C PRO A 8 -5.83 0.86 -1.41
N ARG A 9 -5.27 1.53 -2.42
CA ARG A 9 -4.36 0.88 -3.39
C ARG A 9 -3.00 0.56 -2.78
N GLU A 10 -2.43 1.48 -1.98
CA GLU A 10 -1.18 1.22 -1.26
C GLU A 10 -1.33 0.05 -0.29
N VAL A 11 -2.43 0.00 0.47
CA VAL A 11 -2.73 -1.14 1.35
C VAL A 11 -2.78 -2.45 0.56
N ALA A 12 -3.45 -2.44 -0.60
CA ALA A 12 -3.56 -3.62 -1.45
C ALA A 12 -2.22 -4.09 -1.99
N GLU A 13 -1.40 -3.17 -2.52
CA GLU A 13 -0.09 -3.45 -3.08
C GLU A 13 0.89 -3.96 -2.02
N ILE A 14 0.92 -3.32 -0.85
CA ILE A 14 1.79 -3.71 0.26
C ILE A 14 1.41 -5.09 0.81
N ALA A 15 0.12 -5.32 1.01
CA ALA A 15 -0.38 -6.60 1.53
C ALA A 15 -0.40 -7.72 0.49
N GLY A 16 -0.15 -7.41 -0.79
CA GLY A 16 -0.20 -8.37 -1.89
C GLY A 16 -1.60 -8.94 -2.11
N VAL A 17 -2.66 -8.13 -1.94
CA VAL A 17 -4.06 -8.53 -2.16
C VAL A 17 -4.67 -7.72 -3.31
N PRO A 18 -5.72 -8.23 -3.98
CA PRO A 18 -6.44 -7.43 -4.96
C PRO A 18 -7.05 -6.18 -4.31
N LYS A 19 -6.99 -5.02 -4.99
CA LYS A 19 -7.59 -3.76 -4.53
C LYS A 19 -9.06 -3.95 -4.09
N ARG A 20 -9.81 -4.77 -4.83
CA ARG A 20 -11.21 -5.05 -4.51
C ARG A 20 -11.42 -5.67 -3.12
N ALA A 21 -10.45 -6.44 -2.62
CA ALA A 21 -10.54 -7.00 -1.26
C ALA A 21 -10.53 -5.89 -0.20
N VAL A 22 -9.69 -4.87 -0.40
CA VAL A 22 -9.64 -3.68 0.48
C VAL A 22 -10.91 -2.85 0.34
N GLU A 23 -11.36 -2.58 -0.89
CA GLU A 23 -12.58 -1.81 -1.15
C GLU A 23 -13.81 -2.49 -0.55
N LYS A 24 -13.93 -3.80 -0.70
CA LYS A 24 -15.01 -4.58 -0.07
C LYS A 24 -15.01 -4.44 1.45
N ALA A 25 -13.84 -4.48 2.10
CA ALA A 25 -13.74 -4.32 3.54
C ALA A 25 -14.12 -2.90 4.01
N ILE A 26 -13.90 -1.88 3.16
CA ILE A 26 -14.37 -0.50 3.39
C ILE A 26 -15.89 -0.42 3.23
N GLU A 27 -16.45 -0.97 2.15
CA GLU A 27 -17.89 -1.00 1.87
C GLU A 27 -18.68 -1.72 2.98
N GLU A 28 -18.13 -2.84 3.47
CA GLU A 28 -18.68 -3.60 4.60
C GLU A 28 -18.49 -2.91 5.98
N ARG A 29 -17.92 -1.70 5.99
CA ARG A 29 -17.60 -0.91 7.19
C ARG A 29 -16.73 -1.67 8.20
N VAL A 30 -15.87 -2.53 7.71
CA VAL A 30 -14.87 -3.25 8.51
C VAL A 30 -13.63 -2.38 8.71
N LEU A 31 -13.08 -1.83 7.61
CA LEU A 31 -11.98 -0.90 7.66
C LEU A 31 -12.51 0.53 7.78
N ALA A 32 -11.96 1.27 8.74
CA ALA A 32 -12.30 2.67 8.96
C ALA A 32 -11.43 3.57 8.08
N VAL A 33 -12.06 4.43 7.33
CA VAL A 33 -11.37 5.46 6.54
C VAL A 33 -11.26 6.76 7.32
N HIS A 34 -10.19 7.50 7.10
CA HIS A 34 -9.97 8.83 7.64
C HIS A 34 -9.47 9.78 6.55
N LYS A 35 -9.46 11.07 6.85
CA LYS A 35 -8.83 12.07 5.98
C LYS A 35 -7.35 12.16 6.31
N ALA A 36 -6.47 12.17 5.32
CA ALA A 36 -5.06 12.43 5.58
C ALA A 36 -4.82 13.88 5.99
N ALA A 37 -3.78 14.07 6.80
CA ALA A 37 -3.32 15.41 7.18
C ALA A 37 -2.70 16.17 6.01
N ARG A 38 -2.20 15.47 5.00
CA ARG A 38 -1.57 16.04 3.79
C ARG A 38 -2.12 15.39 2.53
N SER A 39 -2.19 16.17 1.45
CA SER A 39 -2.46 15.64 0.12
C SER A 39 -1.29 14.83 -0.40
N LEU A 40 -1.58 13.78 -1.16
CA LEU A 40 -0.54 13.06 -1.89
C LEU A 40 0.07 13.97 -2.97
N PRO A 41 1.35 13.79 -3.31
CA PRO A 41 2.05 14.65 -4.25
C PRO A 41 1.52 14.57 -5.69
N PHE A 42 0.59 13.68 -6.03
CA PHE A 42 0.16 13.47 -7.40
C PHE A 42 -1.26 12.91 -7.53
N GLY A 43 -1.92 13.26 -8.63
CA GLY A 43 -3.20 12.70 -9.05
C GLY A 43 -4.42 13.40 -8.47
N ARG A 44 -5.59 12.76 -8.60
CA ARG A 44 -6.80 13.23 -7.95
C ARG A 44 -6.64 13.11 -6.44
N PRO A 45 -7.08 14.11 -5.66
CA PRO A 45 -6.98 14.03 -4.22
C PRO A 45 -7.72 12.79 -3.72
N GLU A 46 -6.97 11.81 -3.22
CA GLU A 46 -7.57 10.68 -2.53
C GLU A 46 -8.17 11.19 -1.21
N ARG A 47 -9.40 10.83 -0.97
CA ARG A 47 -10.12 11.26 0.24
C ARG A 47 -10.25 10.15 1.27
N ARG A 48 -9.87 8.93 0.91
CA ARG A 48 -10.00 7.74 1.74
C ARG A 48 -8.61 7.23 2.09
N PHE A 49 -8.26 7.39 3.35
CA PHE A 49 -7.01 6.88 3.88
C PHE A 49 -7.30 5.85 4.96
N LEU A 50 -6.39 4.92 5.13
CA LEU A 50 -6.42 3.80 6.06
C LEU A 50 -5.17 3.84 6.92
N GLY A 51 -5.28 3.39 8.16
CA GLY A 51 -4.13 3.18 9.02
C GLY A 51 -3.38 1.89 8.68
N ILE A 52 -2.18 1.76 9.22
CA ILE A 52 -1.30 0.61 8.99
C ILE A 52 -1.92 -0.72 9.44
N GLU A 53 -2.81 -0.70 10.43
CA GLU A 53 -3.56 -1.87 10.88
C GLU A 53 -4.42 -2.50 9.79
N SER A 54 -4.77 -1.72 8.78
CA SER A 54 -5.52 -2.23 7.61
C SER A 54 -4.68 -3.18 6.77
N VAL A 55 -3.35 -2.97 6.70
CA VAL A 55 -2.42 -3.89 6.05
C VAL A 55 -2.40 -5.22 6.81
N ALA A 56 -2.29 -5.16 8.15
CA ALA A 56 -2.34 -6.35 9.00
C ALA A 56 -3.65 -7.13 8.80
N TYR A 57 -4.78 -6.41 8.80
CA TYR A 57 -6.10 -7.02 8.61
C TYR A 57 -6.22 -7.78 7.28
N VAL A 58 -5.93 -7.13 6.15
CA VAL A 58 -6.12 -7.77 4.86
C VAL A 58 -5.10 -8.88 4.59
N ARG A 59 -3.86 -8.73 5.11
CA ARG A 59 -2.83 -9.75 5.03
C ARG A 59 -3.21 -11.00 5.83
N LEU A 60 -3.72 -10.80 7.05
CA LEU A 60 -4.21 -11.88 7.90
C LEU A 60 -5.34 -12.65 7.21
N LEU A 61 -6.35 -11.95 6.67
CA LEU A 61 -7.45 -12.62 5.98
C LEU A 61 -6.98 -13.38 4.74
N ARG A 62 -5.99 -12.88 4.02
CA ARG A 62 -5.39 -13.60 2.90
C ARG A 62 -4.69 -14.88 3.36
N ARG A 63 -3.94 -14.82 4.47
CA ARG A 63 -3.21 -15.96 5.04
C ARG A 63 -4.14 -17.13 5.35
N PHE A 64 -5.31 -16.81 5.89
CA PHE A 64 -6.32 -17.82 6.26
C PHE A 64 -7.40 -18.05 5.19
N SER A 65 -7.21 -17.49 3.99
CA SER A 65 -8.18 -17.65 2.91
C SER A 65 -8.30 -19.13 2.49
N GLY A 66 -9.51 -19.65 2.55
CA GLY A 66 -9.80 -21.07 2.27
C GLY A 66 -9.82 -21.96 3.53
N GLU A 67 -9.20 -21.55 4.62
CA GLU A 67 -9.15 -22.33 5.86
C GLU A 67 -10.13 -21.81 6.92
N VAL A 68 -10.25 -20.47 7.03
CA VAL A 68 -11.09 -19.82 8.04
C VAL A 68 -12.07 -18.85 7.40
N SER A 69 -13.35 -19.03 7.64
CA SER A 69 -14.39 -18.08 7.25
C SER A 69 -14.88 -17.28 8.46
N LEU A 70 -14.62 -15.98 8.47
CA LEU A 70 -15.08 -15.09 9.52
C LEU A 70 -16.42 -14.48 9.18
N THR A 71 -17.34 -14.46 10.15
CA THR A 71 -18.60 -13.72 10.06
C THR A 71 -18.35 -12.20 10.03
N ALA A 72 -19.29 -11.43 9.51
CA ALA A 72 -19.17 -9.97 9.47
C ALA A 72 -18.96 -9.33 10.85
N PRO A 73 -19.64 -9.77 11.94
CA PRO A 73 -19.32 -9.30 13.29
C PRO A 73 -17.89 -9.64 13.73
N ALA A 74 -17.39 -10.85 13.44
CA ALA A 74 -16.02 -11.26 13.78
C ALA A 74 -14.98 -10.41 13.05
N LYS A 75 -15.16 -10.16 11.75
CA LYS A 75 -14.33 -9.25 10.95
C LYS A 75 -14.25 -7.85 11.56
N ARG A 76 -15.40 -7.29 11.98
CA ARG A 76 -15.44 -5.96 12.62
C ARG A 76 -14.77 -5.95 13.99
N ARG A 77 -14.90 -7.01 14.81
CA ARG A 77 -14.17 -7.12 16.08
C ARG A 77 -12.68 -7.16 15.85
N LEU A 78 -12.21 -8.01 14.92
CA LEU A 78 -10.81 -8.12 14.54
C LEU A 78 -10.24 -6.77 14.11
N ALA A 79 -10.87 -6.09 13.15
CA ALA A 79 -10.39 -4.79 12.66
C ALA A 79 -10.34 -3.72 13.76
N ARG A 80 -11.31 -3.75 14.69
CA ARG A 80 -11.33 -2.85 15.86
C ARG A 80 -10.20 -3.16 16.82
N SER A 81 -9.94 -4.43 17.10
CA SER A 81 -8.83 -4.87 17.94
C SER A 81 -7.48 -4.45 17.35
N LEU A 82 -7.24 -4.70 16.05
CA LEU A 82 -5.99 -4.30 15.39
C LEU A 82 -5.76 -2.79 15.44
N ARG A 83 -6.81 -1.99 15.30
CA ARG A 83 -6.73 -0.52 15.37
C ARG A 83 -6.43 0.02 16.77
N SER A 84 -6.66 -0.74 17.82
CA SER A 84 -6.36 -0.30 19.19
C SER A 84 -4.88 -0.41 19.58
N TYR A 85 -4.07 -1.08 18.75
CA TYR A 85 -2.64 -1.22 18.99
C TYR A 85 -1.85 -0.08 18.36
N ASP A 86 -0.83 0.40 19.05
CA ASP A 86 0.27 1.15 18.43
C ASP A 86 1.13 0.22 17.57
N LEU A 87 2.02 0.77 16.75
CA LEU A 87 2.80 -0.01 15.79
C LEU A 87 3.67 -1.11 16.43
N PRO A 88 4.43 -0.86 17.51
CA PRO A 88 5.19 -1.92 18.17
C PRO A 88 4.30 -3.05 18.72
N ARG A 89 3.20 -2.69 19.37
CA ARG A 89 2.24 -3.67 19.91
C ARG A 89 1.51 -4.43 18.81
N LEU A 90 1.20 -3.77 17.68
CA LEU A 90 0.57 -4.41 16.53
C LEU A 90 1.44 -5.55 16.00
N LYS A 91 2.76 -5.35 15.89
CA LYS A 91 3.71 -6.38 15.43
C LYS A 91 3.79 -7.58 16.36
N ALA A 92 3.58 -7.38 17.66
CA ALA A 92 3.63 -8.43 18.69
C ALA A 92 2.24 -8.95 19.09
N ALA A 93 1.17 -8.48 18.45
CA ALA A 93 -0.19 -8.80 18.89
C ALA A 93 -0.57 -10.24 18.58
N ARG A 94 -1.33 -10.83 19.51
CA ARG A 94 -2.11 -12.05 19.30
C ARG A 94 -3.58 -11.69 19.36
N VAL A 95 -4.33 -12.06 18.34
CA VAL A 95 -5.74 -11.72 18.21
C VAL A 95 -6.60 -12.97 18.08
N GLU A 96 -7.70 -12.99 18.79
CA GLU A 96 -8.69 -14.06 18.69
C GLU A 96 -9.54 -13.87 17.42
N LEU A 97 -9.54 -14.86 16.54
CA LEU A 97 -10.34 -14.90 15.31
C LEU A 97 -11.70 -15.54 15.56
N ALA A 98 -11.72 -16.60 16.37
CA ALA A 98 -12.90 -17.36 16.79
C ALA A 98 -12.60 -18.01 18.14
N PRO A 99 -13.58 -18.55 18.87
CA PRO A 99 -13.34 -19.32 20.10
C PRO A 99 -12.25 -20.37 19.88
N SER A 100 -11.21 -20.33 20.69
CA SER A 100 -10.05 -21.23 20.64
C SER A 100 -9.17 -21.09 19.38
N LEU A 101 -9.37 -20.07 18.55
CA LEU A 101 -8.53 -19.78 17.38
C LEU A 101 -7.87 -18.41 17.51
N THR A 102 -6.58 -18.40 17.74
CA THR A 102 -5.77 -17.17 17.87
C THR A 102 -4.78 -17.08 16.73
N ALA A 103 -4.59 -15.88 16.17
CA ALA A 103 -3.56 -15.59 15.20
C ALA A 103 -2.47 -14.71 15.81
N ASP A 104 -1.22 -15.05 15.53
CA ASP A 104 -0.06 -14.21 15.78
C ASP A 104 0.10 -13.24 14.60
N ILE A 105 0.04 -11.94 14.89
CA ILE A 105 0.09 -10.90 13.85
C ILE A 105 1.51 -10.75 13.31
N GLY A 106 2.53 -10.91 14.16
CA GLY A 106 3.92 -10.86 13.72
C GLY A 106 4.22 -11.93 12.68
N GLU A 107 3.79 -13.16 12.93
CA GLU A 107 3.94 -14.27 11.99
C GLU A 107 3.11 -14.09 10.70
N ALA A 108 1.85 -13.67 10.85
CA ALA A 108 0.92 -13.63 9.74
C ALA A 108 1.06 -12.39 8.84
N ALA A 109 1.49 -11.26 9.40
CA ALA A 109 1.48 -9.96 8.72
C ALA A 109 2.69 -9.06 9.03
N GLY A 110 3.65 -9.50 9.86
CA GLY A 110 4.78 -8.69 10.33
C GLY A 110 5.58 -8.07 9.19
N GLU A 111 5.97 -8.86 8.20
CA GLU A 111 6.69 -8.39 7.01
C GLU A 111 5.91 -7.31 6.24
N ALA A 112 4.60 -7.48 6.08
CA ALA A 112 3.76 -6.50 5.39
C ALA A 112 3.62 -5.20 6.21
N ILE A 113 3.54 -5.29 7.53
CA ILE A 113 3.51 -4.14 8.43
C ILE A 113 4.84 -3.37 8.34
N GLU A 114 5.97 -4.05 8.37
CA GLU A 114 7.29 -3.43 8.24
C GLU A 114 7.48 -2.78 6.86
N ARG A 115 7.04 -3.46 5.80
CA ARG A 115 7.04 -2.88 4.45
C ARG A 115 6.18 -1.62 4.39
N ALA A 116 5.02 -1.61 5.04
CA ALA A 116 4.14 -0.44 5.09
C ALA A 116 4.80 0.74 5.82
N GLU A 117 5.47 0.47 6.94
CA GLU A 117 6.19 1.48 7.71
C GLU A 117 7.36 2.08 6.90
N ARG A 118 8.22 1.23 6.34
CA ARG A 118 9.32 1.69 5.48
C ARG A 118 8.82 2.50 4.30
N TYR A 119 7.80 2.00 3.60
CA TYR A 119 7.21 2.71 2.47
C TYR A 119 6.63 4.06 2.85
N ALA A 120 5.85 4.15 3.92
CA ALA A 120 5.24 5.41 4.33
C ALA A 120 6.29 6.49 4.64
N ASN A 121 7.36 6.12 5.34
CA ASN A 121 8.48 7.00 5.66
C ASN A 121 9.25 7.41 4.39
N ALA A 122 9.61 6.44 3.55
CA ALA A 122 10.34 6.71 2.31
C ALA A 122 9.51 7.53 1.31
N ARG A 123 8.20 7.26 1.18
CA ARG A 123 7.29 8.05 0.34
C ARG A 123 7.26 9.52 0.78
N GLU A 124 7.13 9.78 2.07
CA GLU A 124 7.06 11.14 2.60
C GLU A 124 8.39 11.88 2.41
N HIS A 125 9.50 11.17 2.53
CA HIS A 125 10.84 11.74 2.41
C HIS A 125 11.28 11.92 0.95
N TRP A 126 11.04 10.92 0.09
CA TRP A 126 11.65 10.83 -1.23
C TRP A 126 10.73 11.17 -2.41
N ILE A 127 9.40 11.07 -2.27
CA ILE A 127 8.50 11.29 -3.41
C ILE A 127 7.94 12.70 -3.36
N GLU A 128 8.17 13.44 -4.45
CA GLU A 128 7.62 14.79 -4.63
C GLU A 128 7.07 15.00 -6.03
N SER A 129 6.20 16.02 -6.18
CA SER A 129 5.73 16.51 -7.48
C SER A 129 6.00 18.00 -7.56
N VAL A 130 6.79 18.39 -8.55
CA VAL A 130 7.15 19.79 -8.81
C VAL A 130 6.66 20.17 -10.19
N ALA A 131 5.85 21.22 -10.31
CA ALA A 131 5.20 21.62 -11.58
C ALA A 131 6.18 21.81 -12.76
N GLY A 132 7.41 22.31 -12.48
CA GLY A 132 8.45 22.50 -13.49
C GLY A 132 9.24 21.23 -13.85
N ILE A 133 9.03 20.10 -13.18
CA ILE A 133 9.76 18.85 -13.40
C ILE A 133 8.83 17.82 -14.00
N LYS A 134 9.15 17.32 -15.20
CA LYS A 134 8.40 16.26 -15.89
C LYS A 134 6.87 16.48 -15.91
N GLY A 135 6.44 17.75 -16.01
CA GLY A 135 5.01 18.10 -16.05
C GLY A 135 4.26 17.83 -14.74
N GLY A 136 4.97 17.84 -13.61
CA GLY A 136 4.37 17.55 -12.28
C GLY A 136 4.20 16.06 -11.98
N LEU A 137 4.79 15.16 -12.77
CA LEU A 137 4.83 13.74 -12.44
C LEU A 137 5.61 13.51 -11.14
N PRO A 138 5.24 12.50 -10.34
CA PRO A 138 6.00 12.12 -9.16
C PRO A 138 7.42 11.70 -9.51
N VAL A 139 8.38 12.34 -8.87
CA VAL A 139 9.82 12.07 -9.04
C VAL A 139 10.44 11.73 -7.70
N ILE A 140 11.61 11.10 -7.73
CA ILE A 140 12.46 11.01 -6.55
C ILE A 140 13.04 12.41 -6.31
N ARG A 141 12.89 12.90 -5.08
CA ARG A 141 13.31 14.23 -4.64
C ARG A 141 14.76 14.53 -5.04
N GLY A 142 14.97 15.72 -5.56
CA GLY A 142 16.28 16.16 -6.04
C GLY A 142 16.69 15.57 -7.39
N THR A 143 15.85 14.80 -8.04
CA THR A 143 16.14 14.17 -9.34
C THR A 143 15.07 14.46 -10.39
N ARG A 144 15.30 13.95 -11.62
CA ARG A 144 14.31 13.92 -12.69
C ARG A 144 13.77 12.50 -12.96
N LEU A 145 14.10 11.53 -12.10
CA LEU A 145 13.63 10.15 -12.19
C LEU A 145 12.18 10.06 -11.76
N THR A 146 11.29 9.75 -12.69
CA THR A 146 9.86 9.61 -12.35
C THR A 146 9.59 8.24 -11.72
N ALA A 147 8.72 8.21 -10.73
CA ALA A 147 8.28 6.96 -10.11
C ALA A 147 7.73 5.98 -11.16
N HIS A 148 6.97 6.49 -12.13
CA HIS A 148 6.36 5.67 -13.18
C HIS A 148 7.37 5.13 -14.19
N SER A 149 8.46 5.85 -14.50
CA SER A 149 9.51 5.30 -15.39
C SER A 149 10.26 4.14 -14.72
N LEU A 150 10.53 4.25 -13.41
CA LEU A 150 11.16 3.16 -12.67
C LEU A 150 10.23 1.92 -12.58
N ALA A 151 8.96 2.12 -12.29
CA ALA A 151 8.00 1.02 -12.27
C ALA A 151 7.84 0.35 -13.65
N ALA A 152 7.81 1.14 -14.73
CA ALA A 152 7.74 0.61 -16.09
C ALA A 152 8.96 -0.26 -16.45
N ARG A 153 10.15 0.12 -16.02
CA ARG A 153 11.38 -0.68 -16.21
C ARG A 153 11.27 -2.04 -15.52
N VAL A 154 10.81 -2.06 -14.28
CA VAL A 154 10.58 -3.32 -13.55
C VAL A 154 9.51 -4.19 -14.22
N ASP A 155 8.43 -3.57 -14.73
CA ASP A 155 7.37 -4.30 -15.47
C ASP A 155 7.87 -4.87 -16.80
N HIS A 156 8.96 -4.30 -17.38
CA HIS A 156 9.65 -4.83 -18.57
C HIS A 156 10.77 -5.82 -18.26
N GLY A 157 11.00 -6.13 -16.98
CA GLY A 157 11.92 -7.18 -16.58
C GLY A 157 13.23 -6.71 -15.93
N ASP A 158 13.45 -5.41 -15.79
CA ASP A 158 14.61 -4.90 -15.05
C ASP A 158 14.49 -5.28 -13.56
N ARG A 159 15.61 -5.63 -12.96
CA ARG A 159 15.65 -5.93 -11.53
C ARG A 159 15.81 -4.64 -10.72
N ILE A 160 15.24 -4.60 -9.53
CA ILE A 160 15.36 -3.44 -8.64
C ILE A 160 16.83 -3.19 -8.28
N GLU A 161 17.62 -4.26 -8.09
CA GLU A 161 19.03 -4.18 -7.78
C GLU A 161 19.84 -3.48 -8.90
N ASP A 162 19.47 -3.71 -10.16
CA ASP A 162 20.11 -3.05 -11.31
C ASP A 162 19.78 -1.55 -11.33
N LEU A 163 18.51 -1.19 -11.03
CA LEU A 163 18.10 0.21 -10.91
C LEU A 163 18.83 0.94 -9.77
N VAL A 164 19.07 0.25 -8.66
CA VAL A 164 19.88 0.79 -7.54
C VAL A 164 21.32 0.99 -7.96
N ALA A 165 21.92 0.00 -8.65
CA ALA A 165 23.30 0.08 -9.10
C ALA A 165 23.52 1.20 -10.15
N GLU A 166 22.54 1.49 -11.00
CA GLU A 166 22.56 2.59 -11.97
C GLU A 166 22.43 3.99 -11.31
N ASN A 167 21.94 4.04 -10.08
CA ASN A 167 21.68 5.29 -9.36
C ASN A 167 22.36 5.27 -7.97
N PRO A 168 23.69 5.23 -7.91
CA PRO A 168 24.42 5.03 -6.66
C PRO A 168 24.26 6.17 -5.65
N ASP A 169 23.83 7.36 -6.12
CA ASP A 169 23.56 8.52 -5.26
C ASP A 169 22.19 8.44 -4.56
N LEU A 170 21.36 7.44 -4.90
CA LEU A 170 20.05 7.24 -4.32
C LEU A 170 20.04 6.01 -3.39
N PRO A 171 19.46 6.13 -2.20
CA PRO A 171 19.32 4.98 -1.34
C PRO A 171 18.29 4.01 -1.92
N PRO A 172 18.46 2.69 -1.75
CA PRO A 172 17.54 1.66 -2.27
C PRO A 172 16.08 1.91 -1.91
N GLU A 173 15.82 2.37 -0.70
CA GLU A 173 14.46 2.66 -0.23
C GLU A 173 13.75 3.78 -1.02
N ALA A 174 14.49 4.72 -1.62
CA ALA A 174 13.92 5.75 -2.48
C ALA A 174 13.38 5.16 -3.78
N ILE A 175 14.14 4.24 -4.38
CA ILE A 175 13.78 3.55 -5.63
C ILE A 175 12.61 2.59 -5.37
N GLU A 176 12.66 1.80 -4.31
CA GLU A 176 11.58 0.89 -3.91
C GLU A 176 10.28 1.65 -3.63
N ALA A 177 10.36 2.78 -2.90
CA ALA A 177 9.20 3.60 -2.63
C ALA A 177 8.61 4.22 -3.90
N ALA A 178 9.45 4.67 -4.83
CA ALA A 178 9.00 5.21 -6.10
C ALA A 178 8.25 4.15 -6.94
N ILE A 179 8.77 2.93 -7.02
CA ILE A 179 8.14 1.81 -7.73
C ILE A 179 6.78 1.47 -7.09
N LEU A 180 6.73 1.30 -5.77
CA LEU A 180 5.49 0.98 -5.05
C LEU A 180 4.48 2.12 -5.18
N PHE A 181 4.94 3.38 -5.11
CA PHE A 181 4.10 4.55 -5.33
C PHE A 181 3.45 4.51 -6.72
N ALA A 182 4.23 4.28 -7.79
CA ALA A 182 3.71 4.25 -9.14
C ALA A 182 2.71 3.11 -9.38
N LYS A 183 2.96 1.91 -8.84
CA LYS A 183 2.03 0.76 -8.88
C LYS A 183 0.71 1.07 -8.16
N SER A 184 0.78 1.80 -7.04
CA SER A 184 -0.39 2.23 -6.28
C SER A 184 -1.13 3.42 -6.89
N HIS A 185 -0.46 4.24 -7.70
CA HIS A 185 -0.97 5.46 -8.32
C HIS A 185 -0.73 5.45 -9.83
N PRO A 186 -1.37 4.53 -10.58
CA PRO A 186 -1.17 4.45 -12.01
C PRO A 186 -1.58 5.76 -12.69
N LEU A 187 -0.84 6.12 -13.73
CA LEU A 187 -1.22 7.26 -14.58
C LEU A 187 -2.62 7.03 -15.16
N PRO A 188 -3.42 8.09 -15.37
CA PRO A 188 -4.66 7.99 -16.11
C PRO A 188 -4.33 7.43 -17.49
N GLY A 189 -4.58 6.14 -17.68
CA GLY A 189 -4.30 5.46 -18.94
C GLY A 189 -5.22 5.98 -20.05
N ARG A 190 -4.70 6.01 -21.28
CA ARG A 190 -5.57 6.03 -22.46
C ARG A 190 -6.48 4.79 -22.33
N PRO A 191 -7.82 4.89 -22.51
CA PRO A 191 -8.68 3.72 -22.50
C PRO A 191 -8.09 2.71 -23.47
N ALA A 192 -7.94 1.45 -23.03
CA ALA A 192 -7.52 0.38 -23.93
C ALA A 192 -8.41 0.48 -25.18
N ARG A 193 -7.80 0.56 -26.36
CA ARG A 193 -8.56 0.44 -27.62
C ARG A 193 -9.31 -0.88 -27.47
N SER A 194 -10.62 -0.81 -27.34
CA SER A 194 -11.43 -1.99 -27.52
C SER A 194 -11.12 -2.47 -28.95
N ASP A 195 -10.53 -3.65 -29.09
CA ASP A 195 -10.46 -4.34 -30.34
C ASP A 195 -11.90 -4.55 -30.80
N ARG A 196 -12.39 -3.62 -31.62
CA ARG A 196 -13.62 -3.87 -32.35
C ARG A 196 -13.27 -4.97 -33.36
N PRO A 197 -13.93 -6.11 -33.29
CA PRO A 197 -13.80 -7.05 -34.38
C PRO A 197 -14.28 -6.34 -35.65
N THR A 198 -13.39 -6.21 -36.63
CA THR A 198 -13.73 -5.82 -37.98
C THR A 198 -14.70 -6.84 -38.53
N ALA A 199 -15.92 -6.39 -38.85
CA ALA A 199 -16.93 -7.13 -39.60
C ALA A 199 -16.44 -7.43 -41.00
#